data_4a88d09b28086bcd8d072bf63d4f0963
#
_entry.id   4a88d09b28086bcd8d072bf63d4f0963
#
_cell.length_a   1.000
_cell.length_b   1.000
_cell.length_c   1.000
_cell.angle_alpha   90.00
_cell.angle_beta   90.00
_cell.angle_gamma   90.00
#
_symmetry.space_group_name_H-M   'P 1'
#
loop_
_entity.id
_entity.type
_entity.pdbx_description
1 polymer ?
#
loop_
_entity_poly.entity_id
_entity_poly.type
_entity_poly.pdbx_seq_one_letter_code
_entity_poly.pdbx_strand_id
1 'polypeptide(L)'
;MLDPRFLTVPITHRGLHGAGVPENSLAAARAAIEAGYGIECDIQPGPDGEPLVFHDYRLKRLTGAEGVIGATDAQTLAGLRLLGTDEPVPTLARFLDLVAGQVPLLIEIKDQDGACGPDVGPLSTRVAKVLAGYDGPVAVMSFNPHMIAAFRAAAPDVPVGLTTCAFPEGDWPQVAPARREELAQIRDFDAVGACFVSHDKGDLDNPRVDALRAQGFPVLTWTIRSAAEEEVARRVATNITFEGYRAAI
;
A
#
# COMPACT_ATOMS: atom_id res chain seq x y z
N MET A 1 -11.39 3.71 13.55
CA MET A 1 -12.36 3.05 12.64
C MET A 1 -12.04 3.52 11.23
N LEU A 2 -12.13 2.65 10.21
CA LEU A 2 -11.86 3.01 8.82
C LEU A 2 -12.92 4.02 8.31
N ASP A 3 -12.48 5.06 7.58
CA ASP A 3 -13.41 6.04 6.98
C ASP A 3 -14.33 5.34 5.97
N PRO A 4 -15.65 5.61 5.97
CA PRO A 4 -16.61 4.95 5.06
C PRO A 4 -16.27 5.07 3.58
N ARG A 5 -15.53 6.10 3.15
CA ARG A 5 -15.09 6.27 1.77
C ARG A 5 -14.18 5.13 1.29
N PHE A 6 -13.41 4.50 2.17
CA PHE A 6 -12.65 3.29 1.83
C PHE A 6 -13.52 2.09 1.49
N LEU A 7 -14.79 2.10 1.88
CA LEU A 7 -15.72 0.99 1.66
C LEU A 7 -16.55 1.16 0.39
N THR A 8 -16.61 2.38 -0.16
CA THR A 8 -17.53 2.73 -1.24
C THR A 8 -16.84 3.26 -2.49
N VAL A 9 -15.71 3.97 -2.32
CA VAL A 9 -14.96 4.54 -3.44
C VAL A 9 -13.89 3.55 -3.90
N PRO A 10 -13.92 3.05 -5.17
CA PRO A 10 -12.87 2.16 -5.67
C PRO A 10 -11.49 2.82 -5.57
N ILE A 11 -10.48 2.02 -5.22
CA ILE A 11 -9.13 2.50 -4.93
C ILE A 11 -8.22 2.16 -6.11
N THR A 12 -7.53 3.14 -6.67
CA THR A 12 -6.55 2.92 -7.74
C THR A 12 -5.25 2.37 -7.17
N HIS A 13 -4.77 1.26 -7.70
CA HIS A 13 -3.48 0.67 -7.35
C HIS A 13 -2.35 1.56 -7.83
N ARG A 14 -1.56 2.11 -6.90
CA ARG A 14 -0.46 3.06 -7.18
C ARG A 14 -0.89 4.32 -7.96
N GLY A 15 -2.11 4.80 -7.68
CA GLY A 15 -2.75 5.86 -8.44
C GLY A 15 -3.36 5.39 -9.77
N LEU A 16 -4.01 6.30 -10.51
CA LEU A 16 -4.62 5.99 -11.80
C LEU A 16 -3.55 6.09 -12.91
N HIS A 17 -2.63 5.14 -12.89
CA HIS A 17 -1.51 5.06 -13.82
C HIS A 17 -1.88 4.39 -15.15
N GLY A 18 -1.04 4.57 -16.17
CA GLY A 18 -1.25 4.00 -17.50
C GLY A 18 -0.24 4.53 -18.53
N ALA A 19 -0.58 4.48 -19.80
CA ALA A 19 0.32 4.96 -20.85
C ALA A 19 0.73 6.44 -20.63
N GLY A 20 2.02 6.69 -20.44
CA GLY A 20 2.58 8.03 -20.18
C GLY A 20 2.34 8.58 -18.76
N VAL A 21 1.71 7.81 -17.88
CA VAL A 21 1.47 8.18 -16.48
C VAL A 21 2.04 7.07 -15.59
N PRO A 22 3.23 7.26 -15.01
CA PRO A 22 3.87 6.24 -14.17
C PRO A 22 3.06 5.92 -12.89
N GLU A 23 3.16 4.68 -12.43
CA GLU A 23 2.67 4.29 -11.10
C GLU A 23 3.37 5.08 -10.00
N ASN A 24 2.72 5.28 -8.85
CA ASN A 24 3.27 5.98 -7.69
C ASN A 24 3.81 7.40 -8.00
N SER A 25 3.23 8.07 -9.01
CA SER A 25 3.60 9.42 -9.43
C SER A 25 2.56 10.46 -9.01
N LEU A 26 2.96 11.73 -8.99
CA LEU A 26 2.02 12.82 -8.76
C LEU A 26 0.99 12.93 -9.91
N ALA A 27 1.38 12.56 -11.14
CA ALA A 27 0.45 12.52 -12.28
C ALA A 27 -0.62 11.43 -12.07
N ALA A 28 -0.25 10.23 -11.63
CA ALA A 28 -1.21 9.15 -11.33
C ALA A 28 -2.17 9.53 -10.19
N ALA A 29 -1.66 10.23 -9.18
CA ALA A 29 -2.49 10.74 -8.08
C ALA A 29 -3.49 11.79 -8.57
N ARG A 30 -3.06 12.78 -9.39
CA ARG A 30 -3.97 13.77 -9.99
C ARG A 30 -5.06 13.11 -10.82
N ALA A 31 -4.69 12.16 -11.67
CA ALA A 31 -5.64 11.42 -12.50
C ALA A 31 -6.68 10.65 -11.67
N ALA A 32 -6.28 10.08 -10.53
CA ALA A 32 -7.20 9.43 -9.60
C ALA A 32 -8.16 10.43 -8.94
N ILE A 33 -7.65 11.56 -8.46
CA ILE A 33 -8.44 12.65 -7.85
C ILE A 33 -9.47 13.19 -8.84
N GLU A 34 -9.05 13.53 -10.07
CA GLU A 34 -9.92 14.03 -11.12
C GLU A 34 -11.02 13.05 -11.50
N ALA A 35 -10.74 11.75 -11.41
CA ALA A 35 -11.71 10.69 -11.67
C ALA A 35 -12.59 10.33 -10.45
N GLY A 36 -12.33 10.89 -9.27
CA GLY A 36 -13.08 10.63 -8.05
C GLY A 36 -12.74 9.29 -7.37
N TYR A 37 -11.62 8.67 -7.70
CA TYR A 37 -11.17 7.41 -7.10
C TYR A 37 -10.32 7.63 -5.85
N GLY A 38 -10.33 6.65 -4.93
CA GLY A 38 -9.33 6.52 -3.91
C GLY A 38 -7.95 6.17 -4.50
N ILE A 39 -6.91 6.37 -3.72
CA ILE A 39 -5.54 6.11 -4.13
C ILE A 39 -4.91 5.12 -3.15
N GLU A 40 -4.31 4.06 -3.68
CA GLU A 40 -3.32 3.28 -2.95
C GLU A 40 -1.93 3.69 -3.43
N CYS A 41 -0.96 3.74 -2.51
CA CYS A 41 0.44 4.00 -2.82
C CYS A 41 1.40 3.26 -1.89
N ASP A 42 2.59 2.98 -2.42
CA ASP A 42 3.65 2.23 -1.74
C ASP A 42 4.71 3.17 -1.15
N ILE A 43 5.20 2.88 0.04
CA ILE A 43 6.24 3.66 0.69
C ILE A 43 7.50 2.85 0.93
N GLN A 44 8.61 3.37 0.39
CA GLN A 44 9.97 2.91 0.63
C GLN A 44 10.80 3.98 1.34
N PRO A 45 11.85 3.60 2.09
CA PRO A 45 12.78 4.58 2.64
C PRO A 45 13.69 5.13 1.54
N GLY A 46 13.87 6.42 1.55
CA GLY A 46 14.92 7.12 0.82
C GLY A 46 16.14 7.38 1.71
N PRO A 47 17.04 8.25 1.25
CA PRO A 47 18.17 8.72 2.04
C PRO A 47 17.70 9.27 3.40
N ASP A 48 18.47 9.00 4.44
CA ASP A 48 18.17 9.45 5.80
C ASP A 48 16.79 8.98 6.33
N GLY A 49 16.19 7.97 5.68
CA GLY A 49 14.90 7.40 6.06
C GLY A 49 13.70 8.26 5.65
N GLU A 50 13.84 9.20 4.70
CA GLU A 50 12.70 9.95 4.16
C GLU A 50 11.71 9.02 3.47
N PRO A 51 10.40 9.06 3.81
CA PRO A 51 9.40 8.26 3.12
C PRO A 51 9.20 8.70 1.68
N LEU A 52 9.47 7.81 0.72
CA LEU A 52 9.31 8.01 -0.71
C LEU A 52 8.14 7.18 -1.24
N VAL A 53 7.38 7.74 -2.17
CA VAL A 53 6.30 7.01 -2.86
C VAL A 53 6.92 6.19 -3.99
N PHE A 54 7.15 4.91 -3.72
CA PHE A 54 7.85 4.00 -4.64
C PHE A 54 7.60 2.54 -4.25
N HIS A 55 7.40 1.65 -5.24
CA HIS A 55 7.08 0.25 -4.95
C HIS A 55 8.31 -0.62 -4.72
N ASP A 56 9.27 -0.57 -5.65
CA ASP A 56 10.36 -1.55 -5.72
C ASP A 56 11.49 -1.22 -4.73
N TYR A 57 12.20 -2.24 -4.28
CA TYR A 57 13.50 -2.04 -3.59
C TYR A 57 14.56 -1.51 -4.56
N ARG A 58 14.46 -1.86 -5.86
CA ARG A 58 15.43 -1.48 -6.90
C ARG A 58 14.90 -0.37 -7.80
N LEU A 59 15.76 0.56 -8.15
CA LEU A 59 15.41 1.71 -8.99
C LEU A 59 15.10 1.36 -10.44
N LYS A 60 15.67 0.25 -10.96
CA LYS A 60 15.75 -0.07 -12.39
C LYS A 60 14.45 -0.02 -13.15
N ARG A 61 13.39 -0.64 -12.65
CA ARG A 61 12.12 -0.76 -13.37
C ARG A 61 11.45 0.59 -13.62
N LEU A 62 11.48 1.47 -12.62
CA LEU A 62 10.74 2.73 -12.68
C LEU A 62 11.58 3.94 -13.09
N THR A 63 12.93 3.87 -12.96
CA THR A 63 13.80 5.02 -13.27
C THR A 63 14.88 4.70 -14.31
N GLY A 64 15.10 3.44 -14.65
CA GLY A 64 16.20 3.01 -15.51
C GLY A 64 17.58 3.00 -14.83
N ALA A 65 17.72 3.59 -13.65
CA ALA A 65 18.96 3.63 -12.89
C ALA A 65 19.23 2.31 -12.15
N GLU A 66 20.50 1.99 -11.96
CA GLU A 66 20.90 0.86 -11.10
C GLU A 66 20.92 1.29 -9.63
N GLY A 67 20.72 0.33 -8.73
CA GLY A 67 20.81 0.55 -7.28
C GLY A 67 19.53 0.19 -6.51
N VAL A 68 19.61 0.39 -5.20
CA VAL A 68 18.55 0.17 -4.23
C VAL A 68 18.10 1.52 -3.70
N ILE A 69 16.79 1.79 -3.66
CA ILE A 69 16.27 3.11 -3.32
C ILE A 69 16.72 3.58 -1.93
N GLY A 70 16.65 2.72 -0.92
CA GLY A 70 17.06 3.05 0.45
C GLY A 70 18.59 3.23 0.65
N ALA A 71 19.41 2.83 -0.33
CA ALA A 71 20.86 2.99 -0.31
C ALA A 71 21.36 4.08 -1.28
N THR A 72 20.45 4.78 -1.97
CA THR A 72 20.78 5.83 -2.94
C THR A 72 20.93 7.15 -2.20
N ASP A 73 22.01 7.90 -2.47
CA ASP A 73 22.21 9.21 -1.87
C ASP A 73 21.20 10.26 -2.38
N ALA A 74 20.98 11.30 -1.58
CA ALA A 74 19.96 12.33 -1.85
C ALA A 74 20.20 13.08 -3.18
N GLN A 75 21.47 13.32 -3.55
CA GLN A 75 21.81 14.03 -4.78
C GLN A 75 21.48 13.18 -6.01
N THR A 76 21.83 11.93 -5.99
CA THR A 76 21.49 10.96 -7.06
C THR A 76 19.97 10.83 -7.17
N LEU A 77 19.26 10.62 -6.06
CA LEU A 77 17.82 10.49 -6.05
C LEU A 77 17.11 11.72 -6.63
N ALA A 78 17.55 12.92 -6.27
CA ALA A 78 16.98 14.17 -6.79
C ALA A 78 17.13 14.32 -8.31
N GLY A 79 18.14 13.66 -8.89
CA GLY A 79 18.38 13.60 -10.34
C GLY A 79 17.53 12.58 -11.08
N LEU A 80 16.96 11.60 -10.39
CA LEU A 80 16.17 10.55 -11.03
C LEU A 80 14.81 11.06 -11.53
N ARG A 81 14.35 10.46 -12.61
CA ARG A 81 13.02 10.70 -13.16
C ARG A 81 12.31 9.36 -13.37
N LEU A 82 11.02 9.37 -13.18
CA LEU A 82 10.18 8.22 -13.52
C LEU A 82 10.17 8.06 -15.04
N LEU A 83 10.39 6.83 -15.52
CA LEU A 83 10.57 6.54 -16.94
C LEU A 83 9.41 7.08 -17.79
N GLY A 84 9.77 7.74 -18.90
CA GLY A 84 8.83 8.34 -19.83
C GLY A 84 8.26 9.68 -19.38
N THR A 85 8.77 10.28 -18.31
CA THR A 85 8.32 11.59 -17.80
C THR A 85 9.47 12.42 -17.24
N ASP A 86 9.19 13.69 -16.91
CA ASP A 86 10.09 14.58 -16.16
C ASP A 86 9.80 14.58 -14.64
N GLU A 87 8.91 13.70 -14.17
CA GLU A 87 8.55 13.65 -12.75
C GLU A 87 9.65 12.97 -11.93
N PRO A 88 10.07 13.58 -10.81
CA PRO A 88 10.95 12.91 -9.84
C PRO A 88 10.17 11.84 -9.07
N VAL A 89 10.89 10.96 -8.36
CA VAL A 89 10.31 10.11 -7.34
C VAL A 89 9.72 11.00 -6.25
N PRO A 90 8.40 10.91 -5.94
CA PRO A 90 7.79 11.80 -4.96
C PRO A 90 8.17 11.42 -3.52
N THR A 91 8.34 12.42 -2.65
CA THR A 91 8.27 12.18 -1.21
C THR A 91 6.83 12.02 -0.77
N LEU A 92 6.59 11.29 0.33
CA LEU A 92 5.25 11.17 0.91
C LEU A 92 4.66 12.54 1.25
N ALA A 93 5.46 13.47 1.77
CA ALA A 93 5.01 14.82 2.09
C ALA A 93 4.43 15.55 0.85
N ARG A 94 5.14 15.51 -0.28
CA ARG A 94 4.65 16.10 -1.54
C ARG A 94 3.40 15.41 -2.07
N PHE A 95 3.30 14.09 -1.85
CA PHE A 95 2.13 13.32 -2.24
C PHE A 95 0.90 13.71 -1.41
N LEU A 96 1.08 13.85 -0.09
CA LEU A 96 0.03 14.32 0.83
C LEU A 96 -0.44 15.74 0.51
N ASP A 97 0.48 16.67 0.20
CA ASP A 97 0.16 18.03 -0.22
C ASP A 97 -0.76 18.04 -1.47
N LEU A 98 -0.51 17.12 -2.41
CA LEU A 98 -1.35 17.00 -3.61
C LEU A 98 -2.71 16.38 -3.31
N VAL A 99 -2.73 15.28 -2.54
CA VAL A 99 -4.00 14.57 -2.22
C VAL A 99 -4.90 15.45 -1.35
N ALA A 100 -4.34 16.13 -0.36
CA ALA A 100 -5.00 17.16 0.47
C ALA A 100 -6.41 16.75 0.96
N GLY A 101 -6.60 15.48 1.33
CA GLY A 101 -7.87 14.97 1.83
C GLY A 101 -9.01 14.84 0.80
N GLN A 102 -8.76 15.11 -0.48
CA GLN A 102 -9.78 15.13 -1.53
C GLN A 102 -10.38 13.74 -1.78
N VAL A 103 -9.58 12.67 -1.67
CA VAL A 103 -9.97 11.27 -1.87
C VAL A 103 -9.36 10.39 -0.77
N PRO A 104 -9.89 9.17 -0.54
CA PRO A 104 -9.26 8.22 0.40
C PRO A 104 -7.86 7.83 -0.04
N LEU A 105 -6.91 7.84 0.89
CA LEU A 105 -5.51 7.46 0.67
C LEU A 105 -5.14 6.23 1.50
N LEU A 106 -4.88 5.11 0.82
CA LEU A 106 -4.43 3.85 1.39
C LEU A 106 -2.92 3.72 1.18
N ILE A 107 -2.15 3.72 2.26
CA ILE A 107 -0.68 3.71 2.23
C ILE A 107 -0.17 2.32 2.61
N GLU A 108 0.58 1.68 1.71
CA GLU A 108 1.34 0.47 2.03
C GLU A 108 2.77 0.82 2.46
N ILE A 109 3.14 0.48 3.69
CA ILE A 109 4.54 0.57 4.13
C ILE A 109 5.23 -0.74 3.78
N LYS A 110 6.25 -0.67 2.92
CA LYS A 110 7.01 -1.85 2.47
C LYS A 110 7.84 -2.44 3.59
N ASP A 111 7.90 -3.77 3.62
CA ASP A 111 8.79 -4.52 4.51
C ASP A 111 10.25 -4.10 4.31
N GLN A 112 11.06 -4.12 5.37
CA GLN A 112 12.43 -3.63 5.30
C GLN A 112 13.48 -4.73 5.40
N ASP A 113 13.15 -5.87 5.98
CA ASP A 113 14.08 -7.00 6.11
C ASP A 113 13.88 -8.09 5.03
N GLY A 114 12.81 -7.99 4.23
CA GLY A 114 12.44 -8.96 3.19
C GLY A 114 11.90 -10.28 3.75
N ALA A 115 11.80 -10.40 5.07
CA ALA A 115 11.40 -11.62 5.77
C ALA A 115 10.08 -11.48 6.55
N CYS A 116 9.43 -10.33 6.48
CA CYS A 116 8.28 -9.96 7.31
C CYS A 116 8.58 -10.18 8.81
N GLY A 117 9.80 -9.85 9.21
CA GLY A 117 10.34 -10.01 10.55
C GLY A 117 10.30 -8.73 11.37
N PRO A 118 10.88 -8.74 12.59
CA PRO A 118 10.82 -7.62 13.52
C PRO A 118 11.80 -6.48 13.23
N ASP A 119 12.73 -6.64 12.28
CA ASP A 119 13.68 -5.59 11.90
C ASP A 119 13.03 -4.61 10.93
N VAL A 120 12.20 -3.73 11.47
CA VAL A 120 11.37 -2.79 10.71
C VAL A 120 12.07 -1.45 10.42
N GLY A 121 13.24 -1.19 10.98
CA GLY A 121 13.92 0.09 10.84
C GLY A 121 13.04 1.30 11.27
N PRO A 122 13.38 2.51 10.84
CA PRO A 122 12.67 3.72 11.25
C PRO A 122 11.48 4.11 10.36
N LEU A 123 11.21 3.38 9.25
CA LEU A 123 10.27 3.84 8.21
C LEU A 123 8.86 4.07 8.75
N SER A 124 8.32 3.13 9.53
CA SER A 124 6.96 3.24 10.10
C SER A 124 6.79 4.49 10.96
N THR A 125 7.78 4.80 11.82
CA THR A 125 7.75 5.99 12.67
C THR A 125 7.95 7.28 11.87
N ARG A 126 8.70 7.25 10.78
CA ARG A 126 8.87 8.38 9.85
C ARG A 126 7.57 8.66 9.10
N VAL A 127 6.89 7.62 8.59
CA VAL A 127 5.57 7.76 7.95
C VAL A 127 4.56 8.34 8.94
N ALA A 128 4.50 7.85 10.18
CA ALA A 128 3.64 8.40 11.21
C ALA A 128 3.90 9.89 11.47
N LYS A 129 5.17 10.31 11.50
CA LYS A 129 5.55 11.71 11.66
C LYS A 129 5.11 12.59 10.48
N VAL A 130 5.23 12.08 9.25
CA VAL A 130 4.80 12.82 8.05
C VAL A 130 3.27 12.93 7.99
N LEU A 131 2.55 11.91 8.46
CA LEU A 131 1.08 11.94 8.55
C LEU A 131 0.56 12.81 9.71
N ALA A 132 1.39 13.20 10.64
CA ALA A 132 0.96 14.06 11.76
C ALA A 132 0.43 15.40 11.22
N GLY A 133 -0.87 15.65 11.43
CA GLY A 133 -1.54 16.85 10.94
C GLY A 133 -2.11 16.73 9.52
N TYR A 134 -2.05 15.55 8.87
CA TYR A 134 -2.79 15.34 7.63
C TYR A 134 -4.29 15.24 7.90
N ASP A 135 -5.05 16.15 7.31
CA ASP A 135 -6.50 16.22 7.45
C ASP A 135 -7.18 15.59 6.23
N GLY A 136 -7.43 14.30 6.30
CA GLY A 136 -8.09 13.54 5.22
C GLY A 136 -8.27 12.07 5.56
N PRO A 137 -9.07 11.34 4.76
CA PRO A 137 -9.26 9.91 4.95
C PRO A 137 -7.98 9.18 4.58
N VAL A 138 -7.25 8.72 5.57
CA VAL A 138 -6.01 7.95 5.41
C VAL A 138 -6.09 6.65 6.22
N ALA A 139 -5.55 5.58 5.65
CA ALA A 139 -5.33 4.31 6.32
C ALA A 139 -3.98 3.74 5.90
N VAL A 140 -3.36 2.96 6.79
CA VAL A 140 -2.02 2.39 6.56
C VAL A 140 -2.09 0.88 6.62
N MET A 141 -1.38 0.22 5.72
CA MET A 141 -1.27 -1.24 5.68
C MET A 141 0.16 -1.69 5.39
N SER A 142 0.45 -2.95 5.64
CA SER A 142 1.72 -3.61 5.30
C SER A 142 1.53 -5.12 5.24
N PHE A 143 2.35 -5.80 4.44
CA PHE A 143 2.51 -7.26 4.52
C PHE A 143 3.21 -7.71 5.80
N ASN A 144 4.04 -6.84 6.38
CA ASN A 144 4.74 -7.12 7.63
C ASN A 144 3.95 -6.58 8.83
N PRO A 145 3.36 -7.43 9.68
CA PRO A 145 2.63 -7.01 10.88
C PRO A 145 3.49 -6.20 11.87
N HIS A 146 4.80 -6.43 11.91
CA HIS A 146 5.69 -5.65 12.78
C HIS A 146 5.82 -4.19 12.32
N MET A 147 5.76 -3.92 11.00
CA MET A 147 5.68 -2.55 10.47
C MET A 147 4.42 -1.85 10.98
N ILE A 148 3.28 -2.55 10.98
CA ILE A 148 2.00 -2.03 11.47
C ILE A 148 2.02 -1.80 12.97
N ALA A 149 2.59 -2.72 13.75
CA ALA A 149 2.74 -2.53 15.19
C ALA A 149 3.58 -1.28 15.52
N ALA A 150 4.71 -1.10 14.82
CA ALA A 150 5.58 0.08 14.98
C ALA A 150 4.88 1.39 14.55
N PHE A 151 4.15 1.36 13.42
CA PHE A 151 3.38 2.51 12.96
C PHE A 151 2.28 2.90 13.95
N ARG A 152 1.47 1.93 14.39
CA ARG A 152 0.37 2.17 15.33
C ARG A 152 0.85 2.71 16.68
N ALA A 153 2.01 2.26 17.16
CA ALA A 153 2.61 2.81 18.38
C ALA A 153 2.94 4.31 18.26
N ALA A 154 3.29 4.78 17.04
CA ALA A 154 3.62 6.18 16.77
C ALA A 154 2.40 7.03 16.35
N ALA A 155 1.36 6.42 15.76
CA ALA A 155 0.14 7.09 15.28
C ALA A 155 -1.12 6.24 15.62
N PRO A 156 -1.51 6.16 16.91
CA PRO A 156 -2.56 5.25 17.36
C PRO A 156 -3.96 5.56 16.82
N ASP A 157 -4.20 6.79 16.37
CA ASP A 157 -5.50 7.23 15.86
C ASP A 157 -5.69 6.95 14.35
N VAL A 158 -4.61 6.65 13.62
CA VAL A 158 -4.69 6.31 12.19
C VAL A 158 -5.13 4.86 12.02
N PRO A 159 -6.19 4.59 11.24
CA PRO A 159 -6.63 3.23 10.96
C PRO A 159 -5.54 2.40 10.30
N VAL A 160 -5.34 1.18 10.78
CA VAL A 160 -4.34 0.25 10.24
C VAL A 160 -4.97 -1.06 9.81
N GLY A 161 -4.37 -1.69 8.79
CA GLY A 161 -4.75 -2.99 8.27
C GLY A 161 -3.55 -3.85 7.90
N LEU A 162 -3.81 -5.09 7.49
CA LEU A 162 -2.80 -5.97 6.96
C LEU A 162 -3.02 -6.19 5.46
N THR A 163 -1.94 -6.09 4.67
CA THR A 163 -1.89 -6.61 3.31
C THR A 163 -1.57 -8.10 3.40
N THR A 164 -2.38 -8.95 2.78
CA THR A 164 -2.30 -10.40 2.98
C THR A 164 -2.54 -11.18 1.69
N CYS A 165 -2.01 -12.40 1.63
CA CYS A 165 -2.17 -13.34 0.54
C CYS A 165 -1.92 -14.76 1.05
N ALA A 166 -1.87 -15.76 0.17
CA ALA A 166 -1.47 -17.13 0.51
C ALA A 166 0.03 -17.30 0.84
N PHE A 167 0.86 -16.28 0.65
CA PHE A 167 2.31 -16.28 0.84
C PHE A 167 3.03 -17.48 0.18
N PRO A 168 2.82 -17.72 -1.14
CA PRO A 168 3.45 -18.85 -1.82
C PRO A 168 4.98 -18.70 -1.85
N GLU A 169 5.71 -19.81 -1.75
CA GLU A 169 7.18 -19.81 -1.68
C GLU A 169 7.84 -19.09 -2.85
N GLY A 170 7.28 -19.23 -4.06
CA GLY A 170 7.82 -18.62 -5.28
C GLY A 170 7.89 -17.10 -5.21
N ASP A 171 6.93 -16.46 -4.55
CA ASP A 171 6.86 -14.99 -4.43
C ASP A 171 7.51 -14.49 -3.14
N TRP A 172 7.64 -15.36 -2.13
CA TRP A 172 8.15 -15.03 -0.79
C TRP A 172 9.33 -15.93 -0.38
N PRO A 173 10.37 -16.08 -1.22
CA PRO A 173 11.46 -17.04 -0.98
C PRO A 173 12.32 -16.70 0.25
N GLN A 174 12.32 -15.44 0.70
CA GLN A 174 13.11 -14.98 1.85
C GLN A 174 12.37 -15.14 3.18
N VAL A 175 11.04 -15.34 3.14
CA VAL A 175 10.22 -15.55 4.33
C VAL A 175 10.27 -17.02 4.73
N ALA A 176 10.66 -17.31 5.96
CA ALA A 176 10.74 -18.67 6.49
C ALA A 176 9.39 -19.41 6.37
N PRO A 177 9.36 -20.72 6.06
CA PRO A 177 8.12 -21.48 5.86
C PRO A 177 7.10 -21.33 6.99
N ALA A 178 7.55 -21.42 8.23
CA ALA A 178 6.67 -21.25 9.40
C ALA A 178 6.07 -19.82 9.46
N ARG A 179 6.87 -18.80 9.11
CA ARG A 179 6.38 -17.42 9.08
C ARG A 179 5.37 -17.20 7.93
N ARG A 180 5.60 -17.79 6.75
CA ARG A 180 4.62 -17.75 5.65
C ARG A 180 3.28 -18.35 6.07
N GLU A 181 3.30 -19.47 6.80
CA GLU A 181 2.08 -20.09 7.30
C GLU A 181 1.33 -19.20 8.29
N GLU A 182 2.04 -18.55 9.22
CA GLU A 182 1.44 -17.60 10.18
C GLU A 182 0.80 -16.41 9.46
N LEU A 183 1.50 -15.84 8.46
CA LEU A 183 1.04 -14.71 7.67
C LEU A 183 -0.19 -15.08 6.82
N ALA A 184 -0.18 -16.26 6.16
CA ALA A 184 -1.32 -16.75 5.39
C ALA A 184 -2.56 -16.99 6.26
N GLN A 185 -2.38 -17.36 7.53
CA GLN A 185 -3.46 -17.50 8.50
C GLN A 185 -3.88 -16.16 9.15
N ILE A 186 -3.24 -15.05 8.79
CA ILE A 186 -3.53 -13.70 9.28
C ILE A 186 -3.56 -13.66 10.82
N ARG A 187 -2.63 -14.36 11.47
CA ARG A 187 -2.62 -14.55 12.93
C ARG A 187 -2.39 -13.24 13.70
N ASP A 188 -1.66 -12.31 13.11
CA ASP A 188 -1.25 -11.06 13.75
C ASP A 188 -2.36 -10.00 13.80
N PHE A 189 -3.52 -10.21 13.13
CA PHE A 189 -4.57 -9.21 12.94
C PHE A 189 -4.99 -8.51 14.24
N ASP A 190 -5.35 -9.30 15.24
CA ASP A 190 -5.80 -8.76 16.54
C ASP A 190 -4.65 -8.13 17.33
N ALA A 191 -3.46 -8.76 17.29
CA ALA A 191 -2.28 -8.30 18.03
C ALA A 191 -1.79 -6.92 17.57
N VAL A 192 -1.84 -6.64 16.26
CA VAL A 192 -1.46 -5.33 15.73
C VAL A 192 -2.61 -4.32 15.76
N GLY A 193 -3.81 -4.77 16.14
CA GLY A 193 -5.03 -3.95 16.20
C GLY A 193 -5.48 -3.48 14.83
N ALA A 194 -5.32 -4.33 13.82
CA ALA A 194 -5.85 -4.07 12.48
C ALA A 194 -7.38 -3.96 12.51
N CYS A 195 -7.93 -3.08 11.68
CA CYS A 195 -9.37 -2.90 11.55
C CYS A 195 -9.91 -3.24 10.15
N PHE A 196 -9.04 -3.69 9.24
CA PHE A 196 -9.37 -4.22 7.92
C PHE A 196 -8.23 -5.13 7.42
N VAL A 197 -8.52 -5.94 6.39
CA VAL A 197 -7.50 -6.61 5.58
C VAL A 197 -7.58 -6.13 4.14
N SER A 198 -6.44 -6.06 3.45
CA SER A 198 -6.33 -5.91 2.01
C SER A 198 -5.76 -7.23 1.46
N HIS A 199 -6.63 -8.12 0.96
CA HIS A 199 -6.31 -9.51 0.67
C HIS A 199 -6.21 -9.77 -0.83
N ASP A 200 -5.27 -10.64 -1.24
CA ASP A 200 -5.10 -11.04 -2.64
C ASP A 200 -6.40 -11.65 -3.20
N LYS A 201 -6.80 -11.20 -4.39
CA LYS A 201 -7.99 -11.70 -5.09
C LYS A 201 -7.96 -13.21 -5.39
N GLY A 202 -6.75 -13.78 -5.48
CA GLY A 202 -6.55 -15.20 -5.77
C GLY A 202 -6.75 -16.12 -4.57
N ASP A 203 -6.92 -15.58 -3.38
CA ASP A 203 -7.05 -16.31 -2.11
C ASP A 203 -8.28 -15.85 -1.29
N LEU A 204 -9.30 -15.26 -1.94
CA LEU A 204 -10.48 -14.73 -1.25
C LEU A 204 -11.36 -15.80 -0.61
N ASP A 205 -11.15 -17.07 -0.89
CA ASP A 205 -11.77 -18.23 -0.25
C ASP A 205 -11.02 -18.68 1.04
N ASN A 206 -10.05 -17.90 1.50
CA ASN A 206 -9.32 -18.16 2.73
C ASN A 206 -10.27 -18.14 3.95
N PRO A 207 -10.33 -19.21 4.77
CA PRO A 207 -11.24 -19.30 5.90
C PRO A 207 -11.07 -18.18 6.94
N ARG A 208 -9.87 -17.61 7.08
CA ARG A 208 -9.63 -16.49 8.00
C ARG A 208 -10.25 -15.19 7.47
N VAL A 209 -10.24 -14.98 6.15
CA VAL A 209 -10.91 -13.85 5.51
C VAL A 209 -12.41 -13.92 5.76
N ASP A 210 -13.02 -15.09 5.58
CA ASP A 210 -14.44 -15.31 5.88
C ASP A 210 -14.75 -15.06 7.37
N ALA A 211 -13.89 -15.52 8.27
CA ALA A 211 -14.06 -15.31 9.71
C ALA A 211 -13.99 -13.82 10.09
N LEU A 212 -13.05 -13.05 9.51
CA LEU A 212 -12.94 -11.60 9.74
C LEU A 212 -14.17 -10.87 9.20
N ARG A 213 -14.61 -11.21 7.99
CA ARG A 213 -15.83 -10.66 7.38
C ARG A 213 -17.08 -10.94 8.23
N ALA A 214 -17.21 -12.15 8.75
CA ALA A 214 -18.32 -12.53 9.64
C ALA A 214 -18.31 -11.73 10.97
N GLN A 215 -17.16 -11.27 11.42
CA GLN A 215 -17.00 -10.38 12.57
C GLN A 215 -17.27 -8.90 12.24
N GLY A 216 -17.54 -8.56 10.96
CA GLY A 216 -17.83 -7.21 10.50
C GLY A 216 -16.58 -6.40 10.10
N PHE A 217 -15.40 -7.01 10.01
CA PHE A 217 -14.21 -6.32 9.50
C PHE A 217 -14.27 -6.19 7.97
N PRO A 218 -13.96 -4.99 7.42
CA PRO A 218 -13.88 -4.79 5.98
C PRO A 218 -12.77 -5.64 5.34
N VAL A 219 -13.08 -6.21 4.18
CA VAL A 219 -12.13 -6.89 3.30
C VAL A 219 -11.97 -6.03 2.05
N LEU A 220 -10.81 -5.39 1.90
CA LEU A 220 -10.36 -4.82 0.63
C LEU A 220 -9.65 -5.92 -0.16
N THR A 221 -9.59 -5.82 -1.48
CA THR A 221 -8.88 -6.82 -2.30
C THR A 221 -8.08 -6.18 -3.42
N TRP A 222 -7.00 -6.82 -3.82
CA TRP A 222 -6.01 -6.39 -4.82
C TRP A 222 -5.51 -7.59 -5.65
N THR A 223 -4.97 -7.43 -6.87
CA THR A 223 -5.18 -6.27 -7.72
C THR A 223 -6.19 -6.66 -8.78
N ILE A 224 -7.27 -5.93 -8.88
CA ILE A 224 -8.35 -6.18 -9.84
C ILE A 224 -8.00 -5.51 -11.17
N ARG A 225 -8.09 -6.26 -12.28
CA ARG A 225 -7.64 -5.80 -13.61
C ARG A 225 -8.74 -5.79 -14.68
N SER A 226 -9.96 -6.12 -14.32
CA SER A 226 -11.11 -6.09 -15.24
C SER A 226 -12.42 -6.02 -14.48
N ALA A 227 -13.48 -5.55 -15.15
CA ALA A 227 -14.83 -5.56 -14.60
C ALA A 227 -15.34 -6.98 -14.26
N ALA A 228 -14.91 -7.99 -15.01
CA ALA A 228 -15.26 -9.40 -14.72
C ALA A 228 -14.59 -9.89 -13.42
N GLU A 229 -13.32 -9.55 -13.20
CA GLU A 229 -12.65 -9.84 -11.92
C GLU A 229 -13.30 -9.09 -10.76
N GLU A 230 -13.68 -7.83 -10.97
CA GLU A 230 -14.38 -7.02 -9.97
C GLU A 230 -15.69 -7.66 -9.53
N GLU A 231 -16.53 -8.11 -10.49
CA GLU A 231 -17.81 -8.77 -10.20
C GLU A 231 -17.61 -10.02 -9.31
N VAL A 232 -16.58 -10.81 -9.60
CA VAL A 232 -16.26 -12.00 -8.80
C VAL A 232 -15.76 -11.60 -7.41
N ALA A 233 -14.81 -10.68 -7.32
CA ALA A 233 -14.18 -10.27 -6.07
C ALA A 233 -15.18 -9.64 -5.10
N ARG A 234 -16.13 -8.82 -5.59
CA ARG A 234 -17.16 -8.15 -4.77
C ARG A 234 -18.18 -9.10 -4.12
N ARG A 235 -18.16 -10.38 -4.43
CA ARG A 235 -18.95 -11.40 -3.68
C ARG A 235 -18.41 -11.61 -2.27
N VAL A 236 -17.14 -11.33 -2.05
CA VAL A 236 -16.43 -11.45 -0.77
C VAL A 236 -15.93 -10.08 -0.29
N ALA A 237 -15.23 -9.35 -1.13
CA ALA A 237 -14.60 -8.10 -0.79
C ALA A 237 -15.61 -6.95 -0.67
N THR A 238 -15.41 -6.10 0.34
CA THR A 238 -16.17 -4.87 0.56
C THR A 238 -15.82 -3.81 -0.49
N ASN A 239 -14.52 -3.71 -0.85
CA ASN A 239 -14.05 -2.80 -1.88
C ASN A 239 -12.78 -3.36 -2.56
N ILE A 240 -12.37 -2.71 -3.63
CA ILE A 240 -11.31 -3.16 -4.52
C ILE A 240 -10.18 -2.13 -4.65
N THR A 241 -8.96 -2.64 -4.82
CA THR A 241 -7.81 -1.91 -5.36
C THR A 241 -7.59 -2.40 -6.79
N PHE A 242 -7.65 -1.48 -7.79
CA PHE A 242 -7.72 -1.84 -9.20
C PHE A 242 -6.71 -1.09 -10.07
N GLU A 243 -6.39 -1.68 -11.23
CA GLU A 243 -5.56 -1.06 -12.28
C GLU A 243 -5.97 -1.54 -13.68
N GLY A 244 -5.58 -0.79 -14.73
CA GLY A 244 -5.71 -1.23 -16.13
C GLY A 244 -7.11 -1.11 -16.75
N TYR A 245 -8.11 -0.72 -15.98
CA TYR A 245 -9.47 -0.43 -16.44
C TYR A 245 -10.09 0.71 -15.64
N ARG A 246 -11.35 1.08 -15.88
CA ARG A 246 -12.10 2.07 -15.10
C ARG A 246 -13.18 1.35 -14.30
N ALA A 247 -13.05 1.30 -12.97
CA ALA A 247 -14.10 0.79 -12.09
C ALA A 247 -15.29 1.75 -12.06
N ALA A 248 -16.51 1.23 -11.85
CA ALA A 248 -17.68 2.08 -11.65
C ALA A 248 -17.65 2.71 -10.25
N ILE A 249 -17.99 4.00 -10.14
CA ILE A 249 -18.15 4.76 -8.89
C ILE A 249 -19.62 4.82 -8.53
#